data_2f84d29a7e702a277e97a8f0907c5831
#
_entry.id   2f84d29a7e702a277e97a8f0907c5831
#
_cell.length_a   1.000
_cell.length_b   1.000
_cell.length_c   1.000
_cell.angle_alpha   90.00
_cell.angle_beta   90.00
_cell.angle_gamma   90.00
#
_symmetry.space_group_name_H-M   'P 1'
#
loop_
_entity.id
_entity.type
_entity.pdbx_description
1 polymer ?
#
loop_
_entity_poly.entity_id
_entity_poly.type
_entity_poly.pdbx_seq_one_letter_code
_entity_poly.pdbx_strand_id
1 'polypeptide(L)'
;EAAVANGALYMNCGAASLLPMGITNETLKYMTDNYLVVFGHIGALSGWQTSRQGGYKRLGQTAESAMEVFKMGYEYQENGMMAMTIELTPIEVTNAIAKKLRVPVISIAAGGAADGCEMVDFDTFGMMPKLASHAKVYGEFFPFAVEAYMNWAEDVREHNYPEDKHGYHMDAAELEKFMNA
;
A
#
# COMPACT_ATOMS: atom_id res chain seq x y z
N GLU A 1 -25.01 -4.36 3.76
CA GLU A 1 -25.15 -5.34 2.67
C GLU A 1 -24.06 -5.16 1.62
N ALA A 2 -23.86 -3.96 1.03
CA ALA A 2 -22.86 -3.74 -0.02
C ALA A 2 -21.43 -4.12 0.41
N ALA A 3 -21.02 -3.84 1.66
CA ALA A 3 -19.70 -4.20 2.16
C ALA A 3 -19.48 -5.72 2.18
N VAL A 4 -20.50 -6.50 2.55
CA VAL A 4 -20.41 -7.97 2.53
C VAL A 4 -20.40 -8.50 1.10
N ALA A 5 -21.25 -7.98 0.21
CA ALA A 5 -21.27 -8.39 -1.19
C ALA A 5 -19.92 -8.13 -1.89
N ASN A 6 -19.36 -6.92 -1.71
CA ASN A 6 -18.05 -6.57 -2.27
C ASN A 6 -16.93 -7.41 -1.63
N GLY A 7 -16.97 -7.61 -0.31
CA GLY A 7 -15.98 -8.43 0.38
C GLY A 7 -16.00 -9.88 -0.10
N ALA A 8 -17.18 -10.47 -0.25
CA ALA A 8 -17.33 -11.83 -0.78
C ALA A 8 -16.78 -11.96 -2.21
N LEU A 9 -16.99 -10.93 -3.05
CA LEU A 9 -16.42 -10.91 -4.40
C LEU A 9 -14.89 -11.00 -4.37
N TYR A 10 -14.22 -10.18 -3.56
CA TYR A 10 -12.76 -10.22 -3.43
C TYR A 10 -12.26 -11.55 -2.86
N MET A 11 -12.93 -12.09 -1.83
CA MET A 11 -12.57 -13.40 -1.26
C MET A 11 -12.71 -14.52 -2.30
N ASN A 12 -13.77 -14.50 -3.11
CA ASN A 12 -13.95 -15.46 -4.20
C ASN A 12 -12.90 -15.31 -5.32
N CYS A 13 -12.32 -14.13 -5.49
CA CYS A 13 -11.18 -13.91 -6.39
C CYS A 13 -9.82 -14.31 -5.79
N GLY A 14 -9.81 -14.90 -4.58
CA GLY A 14 -8.60 -15.41 -3.94
C GLY A 14 -7.96 -14.50 -2.91
N ALA A 15 -8.59 -13.41 -2.50
CA ALA A 15 -8.11 -12.60 -1.39
C ALA A 15 -8.14 -13.41 -0.09
N ALA A 16 -7.03 -13.44 0.66
CA ALA A 16 -6.96 -14.14 1.95
C ALA A 16 -7.62 -13.33 3.08
N SER A 17 -7.62 -12.00 2.96
CA SER A 17 -8.25 -11.07 3.89
C SER A 17 -8.62 -9.77 3.20
N LEU A 18 -9.43 -8.97 3.85
CA LEU A 18 -9.92 -7.68 3.38
C LEU A 18 -9.42 -6.57 4.30
N LEU A 19 -8.90 -5.50 3.73
CA LEU A 19 -8.54 -4.28 4.47
C LEU A 19 -9.52 -3.14 4.14
N PRO A 20 -10.73 -3.13 4.69
CA PRO A 20 -11.68 -2.06 4.44
C PRO A 20 -11.28 -0.81 5.22
N MET A 21 -11.06 0.28 4.50
CA MET A 21 -10.72 1.56 5.11
C MET A 21 -11.99 2.37 5.40
N GLY A 22 -12.06 2.99 6.61
CA GLY A 22 -13.12 3.92 6.99
C GLY A 22 -14.50 3.33 7.21
N ILE A 23 -14.56 2.09 7.59
CA ILE A 23 -15.81 1.45 8.00
C ILE A 23 -16.15 1.81 9.45
N THR A 24 -17.43 1.75 9.79
CA THR A 24 -17.90 1.85 11.17
C THR A 24 -17.77 0.50 11.88
N ASN A 25 -17.80 0.50 13.20
CA ASN A 25 -17.80 -0.73 14.01
C ASN A 25 -19.00 -1.64 13.68
N GLU A 26 -20.17 -1.06 13.37
CA GLU A 26 -21.34 -1.84 12.95
C GLU A 26 -21.10 -2.51 11.60
N THR A 27 -20.49 -1.80 10.65
CA THR A 27 -20.16 -2.37 9.34
C THR A 27 -19.12 -3.48 9.48
N LEU A 28 -18.07 -3.26 10.28
CA LEU A 28 -17.07 -4.27 10.58
C LEU A 28 -17.71 -5.52 11.17
N LYS A 29 -18.49 -5.35 12.24
CA LYS A 29 -19.16 -6.48 12.88
C LYS A 29 -20.08 -7.21 11.90
N TYR A 30 -20.80 -6.49 11.06
CA TYR A 30 -21.65 -7.11 10.04
C TYR A 30 -20.84 -7.93 9.02
N MET A 31 -19.63 -7.46 8.64
CA MET A 31 -18.73 -8.21 7.75
C MET A 31 -18.22 -9.48 8.44
N THR A 32 -17.74 -9.39 9.66
CA THR A 32 -17.18 -10.52 10.40
C THR A 32 -18.24 -11.55 10.81
N ASP A 33 -19.44 -11.12 11.17
CA ASP A 33 -20.60 -11.99 11.42
C ASP A 33 -21.04 -12.77 10.16
N ASN A 34 -20.72 -12.24 8.95
CA ASN A 34 -20.90 -12.92 7.68
C ASN A 34 -19.63 -13.66 7.19
N TYR A 35 -18.76 -14.03 8.12
CA TYR A 35 -17.55 -14.85 7.89
C TYR A 35 -16.50 -14.23 6.97
N LEU A 36 -16.53 -12.91 6.74
CA LEU A 36 -15.45 -12.26 6.03
C LEU A 36 -14.23 -12.10 6.93
N VAL A 37 -13.06 -12.42 6.38
CA VAL A 37 -11.77 -12.26 7.07
C VAL A 37 -11.35 -10.80 6.93
N VAL A 38 -11.36 -10.04 8.03
CA VAL A 38 -11.08 -8.60 8.01
C VAL A 38 -9.78 -8.29 8.73
N PHE A 39 -8.95 -7.52 8.05
CA PHE A 39 -7.71 -6.94 8.56
C PHE A 39 -7.94 -5.44 8.83
N GLY A 40 -7.49 -4.92 9.96
CA GLY A 40 -7.74 -3.55 10.39
C GLY A 40 -6.62 -2.58 10.10
N HIS A 41 -6.90 -1.29 10.32
CA HIS A 41 -5.91 -0.23 10.25
C HIS A 41 -6.19 0.82 11.33
N ILE A 42 -5.21 1.08 12.19
CA ILE A 42 -5.27 2.05 13.29
C ILE A 42 -4.08 3.02 13.23
N GLY A 43 -4.11 4.06 14.03
CA GLY A 43 -3.14 5.14 13.96
C GLY A 43 -3.47 6.12 12.84
N ALA A 44 -2.48 6.58 12.08
CA ALA A 44 -2.71 7.45 10.93
C ALA A 44 -3.53 6.71 9.87
N LEU A 45 -4.60 7.32 9.41
CA LEU A 45 -5.41 6.79 8.33
C LEU A 45 -4.99 7.44 7.02
N SER A 46 -5.09 6.70 5.92
CA SER A 46 -4.71 7.15 4.58
C SER A 46 -5.94 7.47 3.72
N GLY A 47 -5.71 8.05 2.55
CA GLY A 47 -6.76 8.37 1.60
C GLY A 47 -7.75 9.42 2.13
N TRP A 48 -9.01 9.29 1.76
CA TRP A 48 -10.08 10.25 2.10
C TRP A 48 -10.38 10.33 3.61
N GLN A 49 -9.97 9.36 4.40
CA GLN A 49 -10.18 9.35 5.84
C GLN A 49 -9.28 10.31 6.59
N THR A 50 -8.19 10.77 5.98
CA THR A 50 -7.29 11.78 6.57
C THR A 50 -8.04 13.05 6.95
N SER A 51 -9.11 13.40 6.24
CA SER A 51 -9.95 14.57 6.54
C SER A 51 -10.59 14.47 7.93
N ARG A 52 -10.95 13.27 8.40
CA ARG A 52 -11.51 13.06 9.75
C ARG A 52 -10.48 13.24 10.85
N GLN A 53 -9.21 13.08 10.54
CA GLN A 53 -8.09 13.25 11.46
C GLN A 53 -7.42 14.62 11.35
N GLY A 54 -7.94 15.51 10.48
CA GLY A 54 -7.33 16.81 10.21
C GLY A 54 -6.03 16.73 9.41
N GLY A 55 -5.95 15.78 8.48
CA GLY A 55 -4.82 15.51 7.61
C GLY A 55 -4.05 14.24 7.99
N TYR A 56 -3.11 13.85 7.12
CA TYR A 56 -2.19 12.73 7.38
C TYR A 56 -1.12 13.15 8.39
N LYS A 57 -1.17 12.61 9.57
CA LYS A 57 -0.30 13.02 10.69
C LYS A 57 -0.06 11.88 11.69
N ARG A 58 0.99 12.05 12.50
CA ARG A 58 1.29 11.16 13.62
C ARG A 58 0.18 11.23 14.67
N LEU A 59 -0.29 10.07 15.13
CA LEU A 59 -1.26 9.93 16.21
C LEU A 59 -0.63 9.23 17.41
N GLY A 60 -1.20 9.44 18.59
CA GLY A 60 -0.69 8.82 19.82
C GLY A 60 0.47 9.56 20.48
N GLN A 61 0.72 10.82 20.14
CA GLN A 61 1.80 11.63 20.73
C GLN A 61 1.48 12.17 22.12
N THR A 62 0.22 12.14 22.55
CA THR A 62 -0.22 12.44 23.91
C THR A 62 -0.87 11.22 24.51
N ALA A 63 -0.94 11.13 25.83
CA ALA A 63 -1.60 10.01 26.52
C ALA A 63 -3.07 9.86 26.08
N GLU A 64 -3.77 10.96 25.88
CA GLU A 64 -5.15 10.99 25.39
C GLU A 64 -5.23 10.39 23.97
N SER A 65 -4.43 10.91 23.03
CA SER A 65 -4.39 10.44 21.64
C SER A 65 -3.90 8.97 21.55
N ALA A 66 -2.98 8.54 22.40
CA ALA A 66 -2.54 7.15 22.49
C ALA A 66 -3.68 6.23 22.95
N MET A 67 -4.50 6.70 23.92
CA MET A 67 -5.66 5.97 24.38
C MET A 67 -6.76 5.86 23.30
N GLU A 68 -6.92 6.87 22.45
CA GLU A 68 -7.83 6.82 21.31
C GLU A 68 -7.39 5.74 20.30
N VAL A 69 -6.09 5.68 19.97
CA VAL A 69 -5.54 4.64 19.07
C VAL A 69 -5.73 3.26 19.68
N PHE A 70 -5.45 3.08 20.98
CA PHE A 70 -5.68 1.82 21.67
C PHE A 70 -7.16 1.41 21.66
N LYS A 71 -8.06 2.35 21.97
CA LYS A 71 -9.50 2.10 21.99
C LYS A 71 -9.99 1.64 20.62
N MET A 72 -9.54 2.29 19.55
CA MET A 72 -9.88 1.89 18.19
C MET A 72 -9.45 0.44 17.90
N GLY A 73 -8.20 0.09 18.22
CA GLY A 73 -7.69 -1.28 18.03
C GLY A 73 -8.44 -2.31 18.87
N TYR A 74 -8.77 -1.96 20.11
CA TYR A 74 -9.56 -2.82 20.99
C TYR A 74 -10.99 -3.06 20.45
N GLU A 75 -11.66 -2.00 20.03
CA GLU A 75 -13.00 -2.11 19.44
C GLU A 75 -12.98 -2.94 18.16
N TYR A 76 -11.96 -2.79 17.33
CA TYR A 76 -11.79 -3.59 16.11
C TYR A 76 -11.60 -5.08 16.42
N GLN A 77 -10.75 -5.39 17.38
CA GLN A 77 -10.58 -6.77 17.86
C GLN A 77 -11.90 -7.37 18.38
N GLU A 78 -12.64 -6.64 19.21
CA GLU A 78 -13.91 -7.11 19.76
C GLU A 78 -15.00 -7.30 18.68
N ASN A 79 -14.89 -6.58 17.57
CA ASN A 79 -15.76 -6.75 16.41
C ASN A 79 -15.23 -7.80 15.40
N GLY A 80 -14.24 -8.61 15.77
CA GLY A 80 -13.81 -9.79 15.04
C GLY A 80 -12.74 -9.55 13.98
N MET A 81 -12.02 -8.43 13.99
CA MET A 81 -10.82 -8.28 13.16
C MET A 81 -9.76 -9.29 13.56
N MET A 82 -9.14 -9.92 12.56
CA MET A 82 -8.15 -10.97 12.79
C MET A 82 -6.73 -10.44 13.03
N ALA A 83 -6.40 -9.28 12.53
CA ALA A 83 -5.11 -8.59 12.65
C ALA A 83 -5.30 -7.11 12.27
N MET A 84 -4.32 -6.27 12.54
CA MET A 84 -4.37 -4.86 12.14
C MET A 84 -3.00 -4.24 11.91
N THR A 85 -2.94 -3.28 10.98
CA THR A 85 -1.81 -2.37 10.84
C THR A 85 -1.93 -1.24 11.86
N ILE A 86 -0.79 -0.83 12.42
CA ILE A 86 -0.63 0.41 13.19
C ILE A 86 0.35 1.34 12.47
N GLU A 87 -0.11 2.55 12.11
CA GLU A 87 0.65 3.48 11.28
C GLU A 87 0.97 4.78 11.99
N LEU A 88 2.22 5.29 11.82
CA LEU A 88 2.70 6.58 12.32
C LEU A 88 2.38 6.86 13.80
N THR A 89 2.47 5.82 14.63
CA THR A 89 2.24 5.88 16.08
C THR A 89 3.58 5.74 16.81
N PRO A 90 3.83 6.44 17.95
CA PRO A 90 5.06 6.31 18.71
C PRO A 90 5.40 4.88 19.07
N ILE A 91 6.68 4.53 19.04
CA ILE A 91 7.18 3.16 19.28
C ILE A 91 6.69 2.61 20.61
N GLU A 92 6.69 3.43 21.66
CA GLU A 92 6.27 3.03 23.02
C GLU A 92 4.77 2.70 23.06
N VAL A 93 3.97 3.47 22.33
CA VAL A 93 2.51 3.26 22.22
C VAL A 93 2.22 2.00 21.42
N THR A 94 2.89 1.82 20.28
CA THR A 94 2.80 0.59 19.46
C THR A 94 3.14 -0.66 20.26
N ASN A 95 4.25 -0.61 21.01
CA ASN A 95 4.67 -1.72 21.89
C ASN A 95 3.62 -2.02 22.98
N ALA A 96 3.05 -0.99 23.59
CA ALA A 96 2.01 -1.17 24.60
C ALA A 96 0.71 -1.75 24.00
N ILE A 97 0.32 -1.31 22.82
CA ILE A 97 -0.86 -1.79 22.10
C ILE A 97 -0.68 -3.25 21.68
N ALA A 98 0.44 -3.60 21.02
CA ALA A 98 0.72 -4.96 20.57
C ALA A 98 0.74 -5.97 21.74
N LYS A 99 1.25 -5.57 22.91
CA LYS A 99 1.20 -6.43 24.10
C LYS A 99 -0.17 -6.63 24.72
N LYS A 100 -1.10 -5.72 24.47
CA LYS A 100 -2.43 -5.72 25.11
C LYS A 100 -3.51 -6.33 24.23
N LEU A 101 -3.37 -6.22 22.92
CA LEU A 101 -4.31 -6.83 21.98
C LEU A 101 -4.03 -8.33 21.86
N ARG A 102 -5.06 -9.07 21.50
CA ARG A 102 -5.01 -10.53 21.32
C ARG A 102 -4.78 -10.93 19.86
N VAL A 103 -4.89 -9.95 18.96
CA VAL A 103 -4.70 -10.13 17.52
C VAL A 103 -3.35 -9.58 17.10
N PRO A 104 -2.72 -10.11 16.06
CA PRO A 104 -1.47 -9.59 15.54
C PRO A 104 -1.55 -8.10 15.16
N VAL A 105 -0.53 -7.34 15.52
CA VAL A 105 -0.36 -5.93 15.18
C VAL A 105 0.85 -5.79 14.26
N ILE A 106 0.64 -5.24 13.07
CA ILE A 106 1.67 -5.05 12.04
C ILE A 106 2.03 -3.56 11.99
N SER A 107 3.29 -3.25 12.10
CA SER A 107 3.79 -1.87 12.16
C SER A 107 4.09 -1.32 10.77
N ILE A 108 3.68 -0.07 10.51
CA ILE A 108 4.26 0.75 9.44
C ILE A 108 4.61 2.14 10.00
N ALA A 109 5.86 2.53 9.89
CA ALA A 109 6.37 3.78 10.49
C ALA A 109 6.06 3.93 12.00
N ALA A 110 5.89 2.82 12.71
CA ALA A 110 5.52 2.77 14.12
C ALA A 110 6.48 1.94 14.99
N GLY A 111 7.67 1.64 14.47
CA GLY A 111 8.74 0.92 15.17
C GLY A 111 8.65 -0.60 15.06
N GLY A 112 9.64 -1.28 15.65
CA GLY A 112 9.81 -2.74 15.51
C GLY A 112 9.28 -3.58 16.68
N ALA A 113 8.45 -3.01 17.55
CA ALA A 113 7.93 -3.69 18.74
C ALA A 113 6.56 -4.38 18.52
N ALA A 114 6.07 -4.38 17.30
CA ALA A 114 4.85 -5.08 16.85
C ALA A 114 5.17 -6.54 16.44
N ASP A 115 4.15 -7.31 16.11
CA ASP A 115 4.28 -8.71 15.70
C ASP A 115 4.85 -8.87 14.29
N GLY A 116 4.80 -7.81 13.48
CA GLY A 116 5.37 -7.74 12.14
C GLY A 116 5.56 -6.31 11.68
N CYS A 117 6.11 -6.15 10.48
CA CYS A 117 6.33 -4.85 9.87
C CYS A 117 6.03 -4.92 8.37
N GLU A 118 5.44 -3.85 7.86
CA GLU A 118 5.23 -3.62 6.43
C GLU A 118 5.89 -2.32 5.99
N MET A 119 6.17 -2.20 4.72
CA MET A 119 6.75 -1.02 4.10
C MET A 119 6.23 -0.89 2.67
N VAL A 120 6.08 0.35 2.21
CA VAL A 120 5.65 0.65 0.85
C VAL A 120 6.72 0.21 -0.16
N ASP A 121 6.31 -0.44 -1.26
CA ASP A 121 7.22 -0.94 -2.30
C ASP A 121 8.09 0.17 -2.89
N PHE A 122 7.52 1.35 -3.15
CA PHE A 122 8.26 2.50 -3.66
C PHE A 122 9.41 2.93 -2.75
N ASP A 123 9.20 2.80 -1.42
CA ASP A 123 10.24 3.07 -0.42
C ASP A 123 11.27 1.94 -0.40
N THR A 124 10.81 0.69 -0.42
CA THR A 124 11.67 -0.50 -0.39
C THR A 124 12.66 -0.53 -1.55
N PHE A 125 12.18 -0.23 -2.74
CA PHE A 125 12.99 -0.27 -3.96
C PHE A 125 13.66 1.05 -4.30
N GLY A 126 13.46 2.11 -3.52
CA GLY A 126 14.05 3.42 -3.82
C GLY A 126 13.54 4.00 -5.14
N MET A 127 12.22 3.91 -5.38
CA MET A 127 11.61 4.32 -6.65
C MET A 127 11.30 5.82 -6.71
N MET A 128 11.51 6.56 -5.63
CA MET A 128 11.19 7.98 -5.53
C MET A 128 12.47 8.80 -5.26
N PRO A 129 12.58 10.02 -5.79
CA PRO A 129 13.74 10.89 -5.55
C PRO A 129 13.84 11.35 -4.08
N LYS A 130 12.72 11.32 -3.36
CA LYS A 130 12.66 11.63 -1.93
C LYS A 130 11.73 10.63 -1.24
N LEU A 131 12.30 9.94 -0.29
CA LEU A 131 11.61 8.91 0.48
C LEU A 131 11.16 9.43 1.85
N ALA A 132 10.23 8.70 2.47
CA ALA A 132 9.79 8.98 3.82
C ALA A 132 10.95 8.77 4.83
N SER A 133 11.00 9.56 5.90
CA SER A 133 12.10 9.52 6.88
C SER A 133 12.21 8.21 7.66
N HIS A 134 11.15 7.41 7.67
CA HIS A 134 11.09 6.10 8.32
C HIS A 134 11.43 4.94 7.37
N ALA A 135 11.55 5.23 6.07
CA ALA A 135 11.82 4.21 5.07
C ALA A 135 13.27 3.73 5.13
N LYS A 136 13.46 2.43 4.95
CA LYS A 136 14.76 1.82 4.69
C LYS A 136 14.80 1.30 3.27
N VAL A 137 15.72 1.85 2.48
CA VAL A 137 15.89 1.48 1.08
C VAL A 137 16.69 0.20 0.97
N TYR A 138 16.25 -0.73 0.14
CA TYR A 138 16.94 -1.99 -0.17
C TYR A 138 17.36 -2.08 -1.64
N GLY A 139 16.94 -1.12 -2.49
CA GLY A 139 17.29 -1.04 -3.90
C GLY A 139 17.44 0.41 -4.38
N GLU A 140 18.11 0.63 -5.49
CA GLU A 140 18.35 1.95 -6.09
C GLU A 140 17.67 2.07 -7.46
N PHE A 141 16.35 1.84 -7.49
CA PHE A 141 15.60 1.79 -8.74
C PHE A 141 15.52 3.16 -9.43
N PHE A 142 15.36 4.25 -8.67
CA PHE A 142 15.21 5.59 -9.25
C PHE A 142 16.44 6.02 -10.07
N PRO A 143 17.69 5.98 -9.55
CA PRO A 143 18.86 6.32 -10.37
C PRO A 143 19.05 5.36 -11.55
N PHE A 144 18.79 4.06 -11.37
CA PHE A 144 18.81 3.10 -12.48
C PHE A 144 17.82 3.46 -13.60
N ALA A 145 16.59 3.79 -13.25
CA ALA A 145 15.57 4.18 -14.23
C ALA A 145 15.95 5.48 -14.96
N VAL A 146 16.50 6.46 -14.24
CA VAL A 146 16.98 7.71 -14.83
C VAL A 146 18.10 7.43 -15.85
N GLU A 147 19.10 6.64 -15.49
CA GLU A 147 20.19 6.25 -16.37
C GLU A 147 19.67 5.51 -17.63
N ALA A 148 18.77 4.55 -17.45
CA ALA A 148 18.19 3.80 -18.56
C ALA A 148 17.44 4.73 -19.55
N TYR A 149 16.65 5.68 -19.05
CA TYR A 149 15.98 6.65 -19.91
C TYR A 149 16.95 7.63 -20.58
N MET A 150 18.01 8.03 -19.92
CA MET A 150 19.03 8.89 -20.51
C MET A 150 19.74 8.18 -21.66
N ASN A 151 20.16 6.92 -21.46
CA ASN A 151 20.81 6.12 -22.48
C ASN A 151 19.89 5.88 -23.68
N TRP A 152 18.62 5.53 -23.43
CA TRP A 152 17.63 5.40 -24.50
C TRP A 152 17.44 6.71 -25.28
N ALA A 153 17.36 7.84 -24.60
CA ALA A 153 17.18 9.14 -25.25
C ALA A 153 18.41 9.54 -26.07
N GLU A 154 19.62 9.16 -25.65
CA GLU A 154 20.85 9.36 -26.41
C GLU A 154 20.87 8.48 -27.67
N ASP A 155 20.58 7.20 -27.54
CA ASP A 155 20.46 6.27 -28.67
C ASP A 155 19.47 6.77 -29.74
N VAL A 156 18.33 7.31 -29.32
CA VAL A 156 17.37 7.90 -30.27
C VAL A 156 17.92 9.13 -30.96
N ARG A 157 18.64 10.01 -30.26
CA ARG A 157 19.25 11.23 -30.86
C ARG A 157 20.39 10.89 -31.83
N GLU A 158 21.18 9.90 -31.50
CA GLU A 158 22.30 9.42 -32.27
C GLU A 158 21.90 8.44 -33.40
N HIS A 159 20.58 8.15 -33.54
CA HIS A 159 20.02 7.16 -34.48
C HIS A 159 20.54 5.73 -34.30
N ASN A 160 20.96 5.38 -33.07
CA ASN A 160 21.33 4.02 -32.68
C ASN A 160 20.10 3.16 -32.34
N TYR A 161 18.96 3.79 -32.06
CA TYR A 161 17.67 3.15 -31.80
C TYR A 161 16.54 3.96 -32.45
N PRO A 162 15.52 3.31 -33.10
CA PRO A 162 15.46 1.88 -33.40
C PRO A 162 16.36 1.47 -34.56
N GLU A 163 16.94 0.28 -34.50
CA GLU A 163 17.56 -0.39 -35.62
C GLU A 163 16.52 -1.12 -36.46
N ASP A 164 16.92 -1.57 -37.67
CA ASP A 164 16.03 -2.32 -38.57
C ASP A 164 15.39 -3.55 -37.93
N LYS A 165 16.13 -4.27 -37.11
CA LYS A 165 15.64 -5.43 -36.33
C LYS A 165 14.53 -5.12 -35.34
N HIS A 166 14.28 -3.86 -35.02
CA HIS A 166 13.23 -3.41 -34.13
C HIS A 166 11.93 -3.01 -34.86
N GLY A 167 11.93 -3.11 -36.19
CA GLY A 167 10.78 -2.88 -37.05
C GLY A 167 10.24 -4.14 -37.69
N TYR A 168 9.23 -3.96 -38.51
CA TYR A 168 8.63 -5.02 -39.33
C TYR A 168 8.66 -4.57 -40.78
N HIS A 169 9.02 -5.50 -41.69
CA HIS A 169 9.03 -5.24 -43.12
C HIS A 169 7.71 -5.69 -43.75
N MET A 170 7.23 -4.91 -44.69
CA MET A 170 6.12 -5.30 -45.55
C MET A 170 6.58 -6.33 -46.56
N ASP A 171 5.68 -7.19 -47.00
CA ASP A 171 5.95 -8.06 -48.15
C ASP A 171 6.32 -7.20 -49.38
N ALA A 172 7.31 -7.65 -50.12
CA ALA A 172 7.88 -6.84 -51.23
C ALA A 172 6.86 -6.51 -52.33
N ALA A 173 5.92 -7.45 -52.62
CA ALA A 173 4.90 -7.23 -53.62
C ALA A 173 3.83 -6.24 -53.13
N GLU A 174 3.51 -6.25 -51.84
CA GLU A 174 2.61 -5.29 -51.24
C GLU A 174 3.24 -3.89 -51.11
N LEU A 175 4.54 -3.82 -50.83
CA LEU A 175 5.31 -2.56 -50.83
C LEU A 175 5.30 -1.92 -52.23
N GLU A 176 5.53 -2.73 -53.27
CA GLU A 176 5.51 -2.24 -54.66
C GLU A 176 4.12 -1.66 -55.05
N LYS A 177 3.03 -2.33 -54.65
CA LYS A 177 1.64 -1.82 -54.86
C LYS A 177 1.43 -0.50 -54.12
N PHE A 178 1.90 -0.40 -52.89
CA PHE A 178 1.77 0.82 -52.10
C PHE A 178 2.53 1.99 -52.68
N MET A 179 3.77 1.75 -53.15
CA MET A 179 4.62 2.79 -53.75
C MET A 179 4.10 3.30 -55.12
N ASN A 180 3.26 2.52 -55.77
CA ASN A 180 2.68 2.85 -57.11
C ASN A 180 1.23 3.32 -57.05
N ALA A 181 0.64 3.45 -55.83
CA ALA A 181 -0.71 3.94 -55.62
C ALA A 181 -0.75 5.47 -55.51
#